data_40d808a47fa50df2395ac73de6b6b3b1
#
_entry.id   40d808a47fa50df2395ac73de6b6b3b1
#
_cell.length_a   1.000
_cell.length_b   1.000
_cell.length_c   1.000
_cell.angle_alpha   90.00
_cell.angle_beta   90.00
_cell.angle_gamma   90.00
#
_symmetry.space_group_name_H-M   'P 1'
#
loop_
_entity.id
_entity.type
_entity.pdbx_description
1 polymer ?
#
loop_
_entity_poly.entity_id
_entity_poly.type
_entity_poly.pdbx_seq_one_letter_code
_entity_poly.pdbx_strand_id
1 'polypeptide(L)'
;LRKNLVSKPLQTAYYQSRETLLGDHKRDLVVMQVDQACTSLKESRDQFVDALQQFKLLVHVDDSPLQVRYQLLKRHYEQCRYKAEQVSQRIEAIEHVSEALFTEWEAELELYGNRLLKSRSQQQLKKSRQQYSRLLKTLQQAETRIQPVLADFQDQVLSMKHNLNAYAIAALRNEFLEIGLDITKLVDVMEKTIQEASQFVSILSDQKQLTASIPNRRIT
;
A
#
# COMPACT_ATOMS: atom_id res chain seq x y z
N LEU A 1 12.10 -11.14 -17.01
CA LEU A 1 11.21 -10.37 -16.15
C LEU A 1 10.58 -9.26 -16.98
N ARG A 2 9.44 -9.55 -17.64
CA ARG A 2 8.65 -8.53 -18.32
C ARG A 2 7.77 -7.87 -17.28
N LYS A 3 8.13 -6.67 -16.81
CA LYS A 3 7.19 -5.76 -16.18
C LYS A 3 6.05 -5.56 -17.19
N ASN A 4 4.82 -5.92 -16.82
CA ASN A 4 3.63 -5.53 -17.56
C ASN A 4 3.53 -4.00 -17.48
N LEU A 5 4.23 -3.31 -18.37
CA LEU A 5 4.07 -1.88 -18.59
C LEU A 5 2.74 -1.70 -19.35
N VAL A 6 1.64 -1.78 -18.60
CA VAL A 6 0.42 -1.12 -19.08
C VAL A 6 0.77 0.36 -19.06
N SER A 7 0.85 0.97 -20.22
CA SER A 7 1.28 2.37 -20.36
C SER A 7 0.36 3.27 -19.52
N LYS A 8 0.91 4.28 -18.84
CA LYS A 8 0.13 5.29 -18.07
C LYS A 8 -1.15 5.74 -18.79
N PRO A 9 -1.15 6.06 -20.11
CA PRO A 9 -2.35 6.46 -20.82
C PRO A 9 -3.45 5.37 -20.87
N LEU A 10 -3.09 4.07 -20.93
CA LEU A 10 -4.07 2.99 -20.93
C LEU A 10 -4.75 2.82 -19.55
N GLN A 11 -4.02 2.99 -18.47
CA GLN A 11 -4.61 2.95 -17.13
C GLN A 11 -5.53 4.15 -16.88
N THR A 12 -5.12 5.36 -17.29
CA THR A 12 -5.98 6.54 -17.23
C THR A 12 -7.26 6.35 -18.05
N ALA A 13 -7.15 5.83 -19.28
CA ALA A 13 -8.29 5.51 -20.13
C ALA A 13 -9.21 4.44 -19.50
N TYR A 14 -8.65 3.44 -18.82
CA TYR A 14 -9.42 2.43 -18.09
C TYR A 14 -10.27 3.04 -16.97
N TYR A 15 -9.68 3.91 -16.15
CA TYR A 15 -10.44 4.57 -15.07
C TYR A 15 -11.50 5.54 -15.61
N GLN A 16 -11.21 6.27 -16.68
CA GLN A 16 -12.19 7.14 -17.36
C GLN A 16 -13.37 6.34 -17.93
N SER A 17 -13.10 5.21 -18.62
CA SER A 17 -14.14 4.37 -19.20
C SER A 17 -15.01 3.71 -18.12
N ARG A 18 -14.42 3.31 -16.98
CA ARG A 18 -15.14 2.74 -15.85
C ARG A 18 -16.09 3.75 -15.22
N GLU A 19 -15.68 4.99 -15.03
CA GLU A 19 -16.52 6.06 -14.52
C GLU A 19 -17.73 6.32 -15.42
N THR A 20 -17.50 6.39 -16.74
CA THR A 20 -18.57 6.58 -17.73
C THR A 20 -19.56 5.42 -17.77
N LEU A 21 -19.09 4.17 -17.62
CA LEU A 21 -19.93 2.96 -17.72
C LEU A 21 -20.66 2.62 -16.43
N LEU A 22 -20.08 2.90 -15.26
CA LEU A 22 -20.59 2.47 -13.95
C LEU A 22 -21.17 3.62 -13.12
N GLY A 23 -21.06 4.88 -13.59
CA GLY A 23 -21.49 6.05 -12.82
C GLY A 23 -20.70 6.33 -11.55
N ASP A 24 -19.53 5.68 -11.40
CA ASP A 24 -18.63 5.87 -10.25
C ASP A 24 -17.89 7.20 -10.38
N HIS A 25 -17.94 8.05 -9.36
CA HIS A 25 -17.09 9.24 -9.31
C HIS A 25 -15.62 8.87 -9.08
N LYS A 26 -14.69 9.54 -9.72
CA LYS A 26 -13.23 9.31 -9.54
C LYS A 26 -12.80 9.41 -8.08
N ARG A 27 -13.47 10.24 -7.29
CA ARG A 27 -13.27 10.32 -5.84
C ARG A 27 -13.56 8.99 -5.15
N ASP A 28 -14.64 8.31 -5.53
CA ASP A 28 -15.00 7.00 -4.98
C ASP A 28 -13.97 5.94 -5.40
N LEU A 29 -13.42 6.04 -6.61
CA LEU A 29 -12.32 5.20 -7.06
C LEU A 29 -11.04 5.42 -6.24
N VAL A 30 -10.70 6.68 -5.90
CA VAL A 30 -9.57 6.99 -5.00
C VAL A 30 -9.79 6.35 -3.63
N VAL A 31 -10.96 6.54 -3.03
CA VAL A 31 -11.32 5.95 -1.72
C VAL A 31 -11.17 4.43 -1.78
N MET A 32 -11.74 3.79 -2.80
CA MET A 32 -11.64 2.34 -3.00
C MET A 32 -10.18 1.87 -3.12
N GLN A 33 -9.34 2.56 -3.89
CA GLN A 33 -7.93 2.19 -4.05
C GLN A 33 -7.13 2.35 -2.75
N VAL A 34 -7.41 3.40 -1.98
CA VAL A 34 -6.79 3.60 -0.66
C VAL A 34 -7.20 2.50 0.32
N ASP A 35 -8.48 2.12 0.35
CA ASP A 35 -8.96 1.03 1.20
C ASP A 35 -8.33 -0.32 0.82
N GLN A 36 -8.20 -0.60 -0.48
CA GLN A 36 -7.48 -1.78 -0.97
C GLN A 36 -6.00 -1.76 -0.60
N ALA A 37 -5.35 -0.60 -0.63
CA ALA A 37 -3.95 -0.47 -0.18
C ALA A 37 -3.82 -0.71 1.33
N CYS A 38 -4.75 -0.18 2.14
CA CYS A 38 -4.80 -0.47 3.57
C CYS A 38 -4.95 -1.98 3.84
N THR A 39 -5.82 -2.66 3.08
CA THR A 39 -6.00 -4.11 3.19
C THR A 39 -4.72 -4.86 2.83
N SER A 40 -4.07 -4.50 1.71
CA SER A 40 -2.80 -5.11 1.30
C SER A 40 -1.67 -4.87 2.31
N LEU A 41 -1.62 -3.69 2.94
CA LEU A 41 -0.66 -3.39 4.01
C LEU A 41 -0.92 -4.24 5.26
N LYS A 42 -2.20 -4.42 5.67
CA LYS A 42 -2.58 -5.30 6.80
C LYS A 42 -2.15 -6.74 6.53
N GLU A 43 -2.46 -7.26 5.34
CA GLU A 43 -2.09 -8.62 4.95
C GLU A 43 -0.56 -8.79 4.88
N SER A 44 0.17 -7.80 4.40
CA SER A 44 1.64 -7.80 4.37
C SER A 44 2.21 -7.79 5.79
N ARG A 45 1.71 -6.90 6.67
CA ARG A 45 2.09 -6.86 8.08
C ARG A 45 1.88 -8.21 8.76
N ASP A 46 0.70 -8.81 8.62
CA ASP A 46 0.37 -10.08 9.25
C ASP A 46 1.28 -11.21 8.75
N GLN A 47 1.63 -11.18 7.45
CA GLN A 47 2.57 -12.12 6.86
C GLN A 47 3.99 -11.99 7.43
N PHE A 48 4.48 -10.75 7.67
CA PHE A 48 5.78 -10.53 8.31
C PHE A 48 5.78 -10.97 9.78
N VAL A 49 4.69 -10.73 10.52
CA VAL A 49 4.52 -11.20 11.91
C VAL A 49 4.53 -12.73 11.96
N ASP A 50 3.78 -13.40 11.08
CA ASP A 50 3.77 -14.85 10.99
C ASP A 50 5.15 -15.42 10.63
N ALA A 51 5.82 -14.84 9.63
CA ALA A 51 7.16 -15.24 9.24
C ALA A 51 8.16 -15.12 10.41
N LEU A 52 8.07 -14.05 11.21
CA LEU A 52 8.90 -13.86 12.40
C LEU A 52 8.65 -14.96 13.45
N GLN A 53 7.38 -15.29 13.71
CA GLN A 53 7.02 -16.35 14.66
C GLN A 53 7.55 -17.71 14.20
N GLN A 54 7.36 -18.04 12.92
CA GLN A 54 7.85 -19.30 12.35
C GLN A 54 9.38 -19.35 12.35
N PHE A 55 10.04 -18.25 12.03
CA PHE A 55 11.50 -18.16 12.10
C PHE A 55 12.01 -18.41 13.53
N LYS A 56 11.35 -17.83 14.55
CA LYS A 56 11.66 -18.08 15.95
C LYS A 56 11.56 -19.58 16.31
N LEU A 57 10.50 -20.25 15.87
CA LEU A 57 10.33 -21.67 16.12
C LEU A 57 11.43 -22.49 15.43
N LEU A 58 11.73 -22.22 14.17
CA LEU A 58 12.77 -22.90 13.41
C LEU A 58 14.16 -22.81 14.05
N VAL A 59 14.47 -21.68 14.68
CA VAL A 59 15.78 -21.41 15.25
C VAL A 59 15.92 -21.96 16.68
N HIS A 60 14.85 -21.95 17.47
CA HIS A 60 14.95 -22.24 18.92
C HIS A 60 14.30 -23.57 19.35
N VAL A 61 13.30 -24.06 18.63
CA VAL A 61 12.44 -25.16 19.12
C VAL A 61 12.43 -26.35 18.17
N ASP A 62 12.57 -26.11 16.87
CA ASP A 62 12.37 -27.14 15.85
C ASP A 62 13.59 -28.06 15.70
N ASP A 63 13.40 -29.35 15.92
CA ASP A 63 14.39 -30.42 15.70
C ASP A 63 14.21 -31.12 14.35
N SER A 64 13.38 -30.60 13.47
CA SER A 64 13.14 -31.17 12.15
C SER A 64 14.42 -31.14 11.28
N PRO A 65 14.52 -32.01 10.27
CA PRO A 65 15.64 -32.00 9.34
C PRO A 65 15.88 -30.62 8.71
N LEU A 66 17.15 -30.22 8.58
CA LEU A 66 17.54 -28.91 8.07
C LEU A 66 16.94 -28.57 6.71
N GLN A 67 16.73 -29.57 5.86
CA GLN A 67 16.07 -29.41 4.56
C GLN A 67 14.60 -28.93 4.74
N VAL A 68 13.89 -29.46 5.72
CA VAL A 68 12.50 -29.05 6.01
C VAL A 68 12.47 -27.62 6.52
N ARG A 69 13.38 -27.25 7.43
CA ARG A 69 13.54 -25.88 7.95
C ARG A 69 13.82 -24.88 6.82
N TYR A 70 14.74 -25.22 5.92
CA TYR A 70 15.02 -24.42 4.73
C TYR A 70 13.78 -24.19 3.86
N GLN A 71 13.01 -25.25 3.58
CA GLN A 71 11.81 -25.15 2.75
C GLN A 71 10.73 -24.28 3.41
N LEU A 72 10.57 -24.35 4.73
CA LEU A 72 9.64 -23.50 5.47
C LEU A 72 10.09 -22.03 5.42
N LEU A 73 11.36 -21.76 5.72
CA LEU A 73 11.90 -20.40 5.68
C LEU A 73 11.77 -19.78 4.29
N LYS A 74 12.10 -20.53 3.25
CA LYS A 74 11.94 -20.12 1.86
C LYS A 74 10.49 -19.78 1.53
N ARG A 75 9.53 -20.60 1.96
CA ARG A 75 8.09 -20.37 1.73
C ARG A 75 7.63 -19.05 2.37
N HIS A 76 8.02 -18.79 3.62
CA HIS A 76 7.65 -17.56 4.31
C HIS A 76 8.26 -16.32 3.63
N TYR A 77 9.51 -16.40 3.21
CA TYR A 77 10.13 -15.34 2.40
C TYR A 77 9.34 -15.05 1.11
N GLU A 78 9.00 -16.10 0.34
CA GLU A 78 8.26 -15.95 -0.92
C GLU A 78 6.86 -15.35 -0.69
N GLN A 79 6.20 -15.71 0.41
CA GLN A 79 4.91 -15.14 0.80
C GLN A 79 5.04 -13.65 1.19
N CYS A 80 6.03 -13.28 2.00
CA CYS A 80 6.31 -11.89 2.34
C CYS A 80 6.61 -11.06 1.08
N ARG A 81 7.43 -11.56 0.17
CA ARG A 81 7.76 -10.90 -1.10
C ARG A 81 6.52 -10.69 -1.96
N TYR A 82 5.67 -11.71 -2.10
CA TYR A 82 4.43 -11.60 -2.86
C TYR A 82 3.48 -10.55 -2.28
N LYS A 83 3.31 -10.53 -0.95
CA LYS A 83 2.48 -9.52 -0.28
C LYS A 83 3.04 -8.11 -0.42
N ALA A 84 4.36 -7.95 -0.35
CA ALA A 84 5.03 -6.68 -0.60
C ALA A 84 4.80 -6.15 -2.02
N GLU A 85 4.85 -7.03 -3.03
CA GLU A 85 4.57 -6.66 -4.42
C GLU A 85 3.12 -6.19 -4.61
N GLN A 86 2.17 -6.80 -3.91
CA GLN A 86 0.77 -6.33 -3.91
C GLN A 86 0.63 -4.93 -3.32
N VAL A 87 1.37 -4.60 -2.25
CA VAL A 87 1.39 -3.23 -1.70
C VAL A 87 1.87 -2.23 -2.74
N SER A 88 2.99 -2.50 -3.42
CA SER A 88 3.52 -1.63 -4.48
C SER A 88 2.51 -1.38 -5.59
N GLN A 89 1.85 -2.43 -6.08
CA GLN A 89 0.82 -2.33 -7.12
C GLN A 89 -0.37 -1.46 -6.69
N ARG A 90 -0.76 -1.53 -5.40
CA ARG A 90 -1.86 -0.70 -4.88
C ARG A 90 -1.46 0.77 -4.75
N ILE A 91 -0.23 1.05 -4.36
CA ILE A 91 0.29 2.43 -4.29
C ILE A 91 0.34 3.04 -5.70
N GLU A 92 0.83 2.32 -6.70
CA GLU A 92 0.80 2.75 -8.10
C GLU A 92 -0.63 3.02 -8.60
N ALA A 93 -1.59 2.16 -8.25
CA ALA A 93 -2.99 2.36 -8.63
C ALA A 93 -3.61 3.62 -8.00
N ILE A 94 -3.28 3.94 -6.74
CA ILE A 94 -3.69 5.18 -6.08
C ILE A 94 -3.13 6.40 -6.83
N GLU A 95 -1.85 6.37 -7.19
CA GLU A 95 -1.18 7.46 -7.89
C GLU A 95 -1.88 7.76 -9.23
N HIS A 96 -2.13 6.72 -10.03
CA HIS A 96 -2.79 6.87 -11.33
C HIS A 96 -4.22 7.40 -11.26
N VAL A 97 -5.05 6.85 -10.37
CA VAL A 97 -6.45 7.28 -10.27
C VAL A 97 -6.56 8.70 -9.72
N SER A 98 -5.64 9.10 -8.86
CA SER A 98 -5.62 10.45 -8.30
C SER A 98 -5.10 11.51 -9.28
N GLU A 99 -4.11 11.18 -10.10
CA GLU A 99 -3.69 12.04 -11.21
C GLU A 99 -4.87 12.30 -12.16
N ALA A 100 -5.64 11.27 -12.51
CA ALA A 100 -6.82 11.40 -13.36
C ALA A 100 -7.90 12.29 -12.72
N LEU A 101 -8.17 12.10 -11.42
CA LEU A 101 -9.11 12.93 -10.66
C LEU A 101 -8.73 14.41 -10.69
N PHE A 102 -7.46 14.71 -10.38
CA PHE A 102 -7.03 16.11 -10.29
C PHE A 102 -6.96 16.80 -11.65
N THR A 103 -6.58 16.06 -12.70
CA THR A 103 -6.57 16.58 -14.07
C THR A 103 -7.98 16.95 -14.54
N GLU A 104 -8.97 16.10 -14.27
CA GLU A 104 -10.35 16.39 -14.60
C GLU A 104 -10.90 17.56 -13.80
N TRP A 105 -10.64 17.59 -12.49
CA TRP A 105 -11.08 18.71 -11.65
C TRP A 105 -10.51 20.05 -12.10
N GLU A 106 -9.25 20.09 -12.56
CA GLU A 106 -8.66 21.29 -13.17
C GLU A 106 -9.38 21.70 -14.45
N ALA A 107 -9.70 20.74 -15.32
CA ALA A 107 -10.46 21.03 -16.55
C ALA A 107 -11.87 21.57 -16.23
N GLU A 108 -12.54 20.99 -15.24
CA GLU A 108 -13.86 21.46 -14.79
C GLU A 108 -13.83 22.87 -14.22
N LEU A 109 -12.72 23.31 -13.60
CA LEU A 109 -12.60 24.66 -13.09
C LEU A 109 -12.75 25.73 -14.19
N GLU A 110 -12.39 25.43 -15.42
CA GLU A 110 -12.54 26.35 -16.55
C GLU A 110 -13.99 26.51 -17.01
N LEU A 111 -14.87 25.57 -16.66
CA LEU A 111 -16.30 25.61 -17.00
C LEU A 111 -17.14 26.50 -16.04
N TYR A 112 -16.56 26.93 -14.91
CA TYR A 112 -17.30 27.77 -13.95
C TYR A 112 -17.48 29.20 -14.48
N GLY A 113 -18.73 29.59 -14.73
CA GLY A 113 -19.10 30.99 -15.01
C GLY A 113 -19.13 31.88 -13.75
N ASN A 114 -19.31 31.31 -12.56
CA ASN A 114 -19.36 32.04 -11.30
C ASN A 114 -18.00 32.09 -10.61
N ARG A 115 -17.43 33.29 -10.48
CA ARG A 115 -16.11 33.52 -9.87
C ARG A 115 -16.00 33.01 -8.44
N LEU A 116 -17.04 33.13 -7.60
CA LEU A 116 -17.02 32.71 -6.23
C LEU A 116 -16.98 31.18 -6.13
N LEU A 117 -17.77 30.49 -6.95
CA LEU A 117 -17.79 29.02 -7.03
C LEU A 117 -16.46 28.49 -7.57
N LYS A 118 -15.90 29.10 -8.62
CA LYS A 118 -14.56 28.76 -9.14
C LYS A 118 -13.50 28.86 -8.04
N SER A 119 -13.45 29.98 -7.31
CA SER A 119 -12.47 30.20 -6.23
C SER A 119 -12.60 29.16 -5.10
N ARG A 120 -13.83 28.85 -4.68
CA ARG A 120 -14.09 27.80 -3.66
C ARG A 120 -13.60 26.43 -4.14
N SER A 121 -13.93 26.05 -5.37
CA SER A 121 -13.51 24.78 -5.96
C SER A 121 -12.00 24.69 -6.10
N GLN A 122 -11.31 25.78 -6.49
CA GLN A 122 -9.84 25.86 -6.53
C GLN A 122 -9.20 25.63 -5.14
N GLN A 123 -9.76 26.26 -4.10
CA GLN A 123 -9.26 26.08 -2.72
C GLN A 123 -9.45 24.64 -2.26
N GLN A 124 -10.59 24.02 -2.59
CA GLN A 124 -10.86 22.63 -2.26
C GLN A 124 -9.93 21.67 -3.00
N LEU A 125 -9.69 21.87 -4.29
CA LEU A 125 -8.73 21.13 -5.10
C LEU A 125 -7.32 21.19 -4.48
N LYS A 126 -6.85 22.40 -4.14
CA LYS A 126 -5.56 22.60 -3.49
C LYS A 126 -5.43 21.83 -2.18
N LYS A 127 -6.48 21.89 -1.32
CA LYS A 127 -6.52 21.17 -0.05
C LYS A 127 -6.49 19.65 -0.25
N SER A 128 -7.30 19.15 -1.20
CA SER A 128 -7.36 17.71 -1.52
C SER A 128 -6.02 17.21 -2.04
N ARG A 129 -5.36 17.95 -2.94
CA ARG A 129 -4.00 17.60 -3.42
C ARG A 129 -2.97 17.53 -2.30
N GLN A 130 -3.01 18.47 -1.35
CA GLN A 130 -2.09 18.45 -0.20
C GLN A 130 -2.32 17.23 0.70
N GLN A 131 -3.57 16.89 0.99
CA GLN A 131 -3.92 15.72 1.80
C GLN A 131 -3.48 14.44 1.10
N TYR A 132 -3.78 14.32 -0.20
CA TYR A 132 -3.37 13.19 -1.01
C TYR A 132 -1.85 13.03 -1.10
N SER A 133 -1.12 14.12 -1.33
CA SER A 133 0.36 14.07 -1.39
C SER A 133 0.98 13.58 -0.08
N ARG A 134 0.40 13.94 1.07
CA ARG A 134 0.83 13.42 2.38
C ARG A 134 0.58 11.92 2.49
N LEU A 135 -0.63 11.48 2.14
CA LEU A 135 -0.98 10.06 2.16
C LEU A 135 -0.04 9.24 1.27
N LEU A 136 0.13 9.66 0.01
CA LEU A 136 1.01 8.96 -0.93
C LEU A 136 2.44 8.84 -0.40
N LYS A 137 2.97 9.93 0.15
CA LYS A 137 4.30 9.93 0.77
C LYS A 137 4.39 8.92 1.93
N THR A 138 3.38 8.84 2.79
CA THR A 138 3.35 7.90 3.92
C THR A 138 3.30 6.45 3.42
N LEU A 139 2.49 6.16 2.40
CA LEU A 139 2.41 4.84 1.76
C LEU A 139 3.75 4.44 1.12
N GLN A 140 4.38 5.34 0.36
CA GLN A 140 5.69 5.12 -0.26
C GLN A 140 6.81 4.93 0.77
N GLN A 141 6.75 5.62 1.91
CA GLN A 141 7.70 5.40 3.00
C GLN A 141 7.57 4.01 3.61
N ALA A 142 6.34 3.51 3.80
CA ALA A 142 6.12 2.14 4.28
C ALA A 142 6.66 1.12 3.26
N GLU A 143 6.35 1.29 1.98
CA GLU A 143 6.87 0.45 0.88
C GLU A 143 8.41 0.39 0.86
N THR A 144 9.06 1.55 0.94
CA THR A 144 10.52 1.64 0.93
C THR A 144 11.16 0.90 2.10
N ARG A 145 10.49 0.80 3.25
CA ARG A 145 10.98 0.07 4.40
C ARG A 145 10.80 -1.44 4.32
N ILE A 146 9.95 -1.93 3.45
CA ILE A 146 9.77 -3.37 3.21
C ILE A 146 11.02 -3.97 2.53
N GLN A 147 11.61 -3.27 1.59
CA GLN A 147 12.67 -3.80 0.73
C GLN A 147 13.93 -4.25 1.49
N PRO A 148 14.52 -3.47 2.42
CA PRO A 148 15.69 -3.93 3.19
C PRO A 148 15.36 -5.17 4.03
N VAL A 149 14.20 -5.23 4.68
CA VAL A 149 13.79 -6.40 5.47
C VAL A 149 13.65 -7.65 4.59
N LEU A 150 13.12 -7.51 3.38
CA LEU A 150 13.07 -8.62 2.41
C LEU A 150 14.46 -9.04 1.93
N ALA A 151 15.39 -8.09 1.75
CA ALA A 151 16.77 -8.40 1.35
C ALA A 151 17.48 -9.21 2.44
N ASP A 152 17.41 -8.77 3.69
CA ASP A 152 17.99 -9.47 4.83
C ASP A 152 17.36 -10.87 5.00
N PHE A 153 16.05 -10.99 4.83
CA PHE A 153 15.37 -12.28 4.86
C PHE A 153 15.83 -13.21 3.73
N GLN A 154 16.00 -12.66 2.51
CA GLN A 154 16.53 -13.41 1.37
C GLN A 154 17.94 -13.95 1.64
N ASP A 155 18.80 -13.15 2.23
CA ASP A 155 20.16 -13.53 2.54
C ASP A 155 20.20 -14.70 3.52
N GLN A 156 19.30 -14.74 4.51
CA GLN A 156 19.17 -15.88 5.42
C GLN A 156 18.71 -17.16 4.71
N VAL A 157 17.74 -17.04 3.79
CA VAL A 157 17.28 -18.18 2.97
C VAL A 157 18.44 -18.71 2.11
N LEU A 158 19.25 -17.83 1.52
CA LEU A 158 20.40 -18.21 0.70
C LEU A 158 21.52 -18.83 1.55
N SER A 159 21.83 -18.24 2.70
CA SER A 159 22.83 -18.78 3.64
C SER A 159 22.45 -20.21 4.05
N MET A 160 21.22 -20.45 4.42
CA MET A 160 20.73 -21.77 4.79
C MET A 160 20.73 -22.75 3.62
N LYS A 161 20.44 -22.30 2.40
CA LYS A 161 20.49 -23.13 1.19
C LYS A 161 21.88 -23.72 0.94
N HIS A 162 22.92 -22.91 1.16
CA HIS A 162 24.30 -23.30 0.90
C HIS A 162 24.97 -24.06 2.06
N ASN A 163 24.45 -23.91 3.27
CA ASN A 163 25.02 -24.44 4.50
C ASN A 163 24.00 -25.25 5.30
N LEU A 164 23.50 -26.36 4.74
CA LEU A 164 22.57 -27.27 5.44
C LEU A 164 23.28 -28.09 6.52
N ASN A 165 23.81 -27.43 7.55
CA ASN A 165 24.48 -28.06 8.67
C ASN A 165 24.14 -27.34 10.00
N ALA A 166 24.51 -27.96 11.13
CA ALA A 166 24.24 -27.41 12.47
C ALA A 166 24.87 -26.01 12.68
N TYR A 167 25.95 -25.70 11.99
CA TYR A 167 26.62 -24.39 12.07
C TYR A 167 25.75 -23.28 11.46
N ALA A 168 25.03 -23.56 10.37
CA ALA A 168 24.09 -22.60 9.78
C ALA A 168 22.95 -22.23 10.73
N ILE A 169 22.44 -23.20 11.53
CA ILE A 169 21.43 -22.92 12.54
C ILE A 169 21.96 -22.02 13.66
N ALA A 170 23.21 -22.25 14.09
CA ALA A 170 23.84 -21.38 15.09
C ALA A 170 24.04 -19.94 14.57
N ALA A 171 24.41 -19.79 13.29
CA ALA A 171 24.51 -18.48 12.65
C ALA A 171 23.13 -17.78 12.57
N LEU A 172 22.07 -18.49 12.15
CA LEU A 172 20.70 -17.98 12.12
C LEU A 172 20.19 -17.48 13.49
N ARG A 173 20.65 -18.11 14.58
CA ARG A 173 20.28 -17.62 15.94
C ARG A 173 20.78 -16.22 16.23
N ASN A 174 21.99 -15.91 15.79
CA ASN A 174 22.59 -14.59 16.00
C ASN A 174 21.89 -13.52 15.15
N GLU A 175 21.57 -13.86 13.92
CA GLU A 175 20.90 -12.96 12.96
C GLU A 175 19.41 -12.77 13.24
N PHE A 176 18.79 -13.74 13.92
CA PHE A 176 17.35 -13.70 14.25
C PHE A 176 16.95 -12.44 15.01
N LEU A 177 17.80 -12.00 15.96
CA LEU A 177 17.50 -10.82 16.77
C LEU A 177 17.48 -9.54 15.92
N GLU A 178 18.38 -9.40 14.97
CA GLU A 178 18.45 -8.23 14.08
C GLU A 178 17.26 -8.18 13.13
N ILE A 179 16.99 -9.28 12.42
CA ILE A 179 15.82 -9.39 11.55
C ILE A 179 14.51 -9.20 12.34
N GLY A 180 14.42 -9.76 13.54
CA GLY A 180 13.26 -9.62 14.41
C GLY A 180 13.00 -8.16 14.80
N LEU A 181 14.05 -7.40 15.10
CA LEU A 181 13.94 -5.97 15.39
C LEU A 181 13.50 -5.17 14.16
N ASP A 182 14.01 -5.50 12.98
CA ASP A 182 13.68 -4.78 11.76
C ASP A 182 12.27 -5.10 11.26
N ILE A 183 11.81 -6.35 11.41
CA ILE A 183 10.40 -6.71 11.17
C ILE A 183 9.50 -5.96 12.16
N THR A 184 9.86 -5.86 13.44
CA THR A 184 9.05 -5.13 14.43
C THR A 184 8.94 -3.65 14.07
N LYS A 185 10.03 -2.99 13.72
CA LYS A 185 10.02 -1.60 13.24
C LYS A 185 9.19 -1.42 11.97
N LEU A 186 9.26 -2.39 11.04
CA LEU A 186 8.46 -2.38 9.83
C LEU A 186 6.97 -2.48 10.14
N VAL A 187 6.57 -3.38 11.04
CA VAL A 187 5.20 -3.56 11.51
C VAL A 187 4.65 -2.26 12.10
N ASP A 188 5.40 -1.58 12.97
CA ASP A 188 5.02 -0.29 13.56
C ASP A 188 4.79 0.79 12.49
N VAL A 189 5.65 0.85 11.47
CA VAL A 189 5.49 1.78 10.34
C VAL A 189 4.25 1.44 9.52
N MET A 190 4.00 0.16 9.25
CA MET A 190 2.80 -0.28 8.51
C MET A 190 1.53 0.08 9.28
N GLU A 191 1.47 -0.16 10.59
CA GLU A 191 0.31 0.17 11.43
C GLU A 191 0.00 1.66 11.42
N LYS A 192 1.02 2.49 11.59
CA LYS A 192 0.87 3.95 11.52
C LYS A 192 0.37 4.39 10.14
N THR A 193 0.93 3.84 9.07
CA THR A 193 0.51 4.12 7.70
C THR A 193 -0.95 3.74 7.46
N ILE A 194 -1.39 2.58 7.95
CA ILE A 194 -2.78 2.12 7.87
C ILE A 194 -3.73 3.09 8.59
N GLN A 195 -3.35 3.56 9.78
CA GLN A 195 -4.14 4.53 10.54
C GLN A 195 -4.29 5.86 9.79
N GLU A 196 -3.20 6.41 9.26
CA GLU A 196 -3.21 7.67 8.49
C GLU A 196 -4.05 7.54 7.21
N ALA A 197 -3.93 6.42 6.49
CA ALA A 197 -4.72 6.16 5.30
C ALA A 197 -6.22 5.98 5.61
N SER A 198 -6.57 5.31 6.69
CA SER A 198 -7.96 5.15 7.14
C SER A 198 -8.58 6.50 7.54
N GLN A 199 -7.83 7.39 8.18
CA GLN A 199 -8.29 8.76 8.47
C GLN A 199 -8.54 9.57 7.18
N PHE A 200 -7.67 9.42 6.18
CA PHE A 200 -7.88 10.08 4.89
C PHE A 200 -9.18 9.62 4.21
N VAL A 201 -9.46 8.32 4.21
CA VAL A 201 -10.71 7.75 3.67
C VAL A 201 -11.93 8.32 4.39
N SER A 202 -11.89 8.39 5.73
CA SER A 202 -12.97 8.97 6.54
C SER A 202 -13.23 10.43 6.15
N ILE A 203 -12.20 11.26 6.04
CA ILE A 203 -12.35 12.67 5.66
C ILE A 203 -12.98 12.84 4.28
N LEU A 204 -12.60 12.01 3.30
CA LEU A 204 -13.19 12.06 1.96
C LEU A 204 -14.66 11.63 1.94
N SER A 205 -15.01 10.61 2.74
CA SER A 205 -16.38 10.11 2.86
C SER A 205 -17.31 11.12 3.53
N ASP A 206 -16.84 11.79 4.58
CA ASP A 206 -17.61 12.83 5.28
C ASP A 206 -17.87 14.06 4.39
N GLN A 207 -16.90 14.44 3.56
CA GLN A 207 -17.08 15.53 2.59
C GLN A 207 -18.17 15.21 1.54
N LYS A 208 -18.35 13.95 1.17
CA LYS A 208 -19.39 13.49 0.26
C LYS A 208 -20.79 13.66 0.88
N GLN A 209 -20.95 13.32 2.14
CA GLN A 209 -22.24 13.45 2.85
C GLN A 209 -22.67 14.91 2.98
N LEU A 210 -21.75 15.83 3.27
CA LEU A 210 -22.01 17.25 3.37
C LEU A 210 -22.45 17.87 2.03
N THR A 211 -21.87 17.44 0.91
CA THR A 211 -22.25 17.92 -0.42
C THR A 211 -23.60 17.35 -0.90
N ALA A 212 -23.92 16.12 -0.52
CA ALA A 212 -25.21 15.50 -0.84
C ALA A 212 -26.39 16.06 -0.02
N SER A 213 -26.11 16.65 1.14
CA SER A 213 -27.13 17.22 2.05
C SER A 213 -27.57 18.65 1.72
N ILE A 214 -27.03 19.30 0.68
CA ILE A 214 -27.46 20.60 0.22
C ILE A 214 -28.70 20.38 -0.67
N PRO A 215 -29.94 20.69 -0.21
CA PRO A 215 -31.12 20.51 -1.04
C PRO A 215 -31.03 21.43 -2.25
N ASN A 216 -31.22 20.84 -3.41
CA ASN A 216 -31.28 21.53 -4.69
C ASN A 216 -32.50 22.50 -4.63
N ARG A 217 -32.34 23.75 -4.11
CA ARG A 217 -33.36 24.77 -4.22
C ARG A 217 -33.47 25.11 -5.71
N ARG A 218 -34.43 24.44 -6.35
CA ARG A 218 -34.96 24.90 -7.64
C ARG A 218 -35.44 26.35 -7.43
N ILE A 219 -34.73 27.26 -8.07
CA ILE A 219 -35.21 28.62 -8.24
C ILE A 219 -36.36 28.52 -9.26
N THR A 220 -37.57 28.62 -8.78
CA THR A 220 -38.76 28.91 -9.59
C THR A 220 -38.74 30.35 -10.02
#